data_70f3f33b1047ddb8e1a664661f494039
#
_entry.id   70f3f33b1047ddb8e1a664661f494039
#
_cell.length_a   1.000
_cell.length_b   1.000
_cell.length_c   1.000
_cell.angle_alpha   90.00
_cell.angle_beta   90.00
_cell.angle_gamma   90.00
#
_symmetry.space_group_name_H-M   'P 1'
#
loop_
_entity.id
_entity.type
_entity.pdbx_description
1 polymer ?
#
loop_
_entity_poly.entity_id
_entity_poly.type
_entity_poly.pdbx_seq_one_letter_code
_entity_poly.pdbx_strand_id
1 'polypeptide(L)'
;MDTTAEQTAAETEAFRPEARNPRGFADKRARDLRAERHIVRAVSEVYEAWGFEALDTGAFEYADALGKFLPDADRPNEGVFALQDDDEQWMALRYDLTAPLARFAAQNWETLAKPFRRYAYGPVWRNEKPGPGRFREFIQCDADTVGSARPEADAEIIAMAAAGLEAAGLVRGEAVLKINNRKLLNGLLTAVGVEDAAQKLGVLRAVDKLDRLGPDGVRLLLGEGRKDESGAFTKGAGLNARGVEAVLAFVGAGAGGGDRAGVLARIADVIGG
;
A
#
# COMPACT_ATOMS: atom_id res chain seq x y z
N MET A 1 10.47 19.62 72.22
CA MET A 1 11.29 18.51 71.81
C MET A 1 10.34 17.45 71.33
N ASP A 2 10.02 17.49 70.13
CA ASP A 2 9.72 16.34 69.25
C ASP A 2 9.17 16.86 67.95
N THR A 3 10.06 17.21 67.05
CA THR A 3 9.70 17.79 65.73
C THR A 3 10.12 16.85 64.59
N THR A 4 10.04 15.54 64.84
CA THR A 4 10.58 14.54 63.88
C THR A 4 9.57 13.47 63.45
N ALA A 5 8.27 13.66 63.69
CA ALA A 5 7.24 12.66 63.34
C ALA A 5 6.20 13.09 62.31
N GLU A 6 6.33 14.27 61.71
CA GLU A 6 5.32 14.79 60.75
C GLU A 6 5.77 14.83 59.27
N GLN A 7 6.89 14.19 58.90
CA GLN A 7 7.44 14.24 57.55
C GLN A 7 7.42 12.91 56.75
N THR A 8 6.57 11.95 57.11
CA THR A 8 6.52 10.66 56.40
C THR A 8 5.12 10.19 56.08
N ALA A 9 4.34 11.01 55.43
CA ALA A 9 3.10 10.59 54.80
C ALA A 9 2.79 11.45 53.57
N ALA A 10 3.75 11.79 52.74
CA ALA A 10 3.49 12.04 51.35
C ALA A 10 3.25 10.65 50.72
N GLU A 11 1.97 10.22 50.76
CA GLU A 11 1.50 9.08 49.95
C GLU A 11 1.92 9.37 48.52
N THR A 12 2.92 8.61 48.03
CA THR A 12 3.24 8.53 46.62
C THR A 12 1.97 8.02 45.97
N GLU A 13 1.18 8.93 45.44
CA GLU A 13 0.00 8.59 44.62
C GLU A 13 0.48 7.65 43.54
N ALA A 14 0.13 6.37 43.67
CA ALA A 14 0.61 5.34 42.73
C ALA A 14 0.18 5.75 41.33
N PHE A 15 1.14 5.96 40.42
CA PHE A 15 0.90 6.31 39.02
C PHE A 15 -0.11 5.33 38.43
N ARG A 16 -1.28 5.80 38.04
CA ARG A 16 -2.33 5.03 37.37
C ARG A 16 -2.36 5.46 35.91
N PRO A 17 -1.86 4.65 35.00
CA PRO A 17 -1.90 4.98 33.58
C PRO A 17 -3.35 5.04 33.09
N GLU A 18 -3.64 5.97 32.19
CA GLU A 18 -4.93 6.04 31.50
C GLU A 18 -5.16 4.80 30.62
N ALA A 19 -6.32 4.16 30.79
CA ALA A 19 -6.73 3.00 29.99
C ALA A 19 -7.17 3.45 28.59
N ARG A 20 -6.25 3.45 27.65
CA ARG A 20 -6.48 3.88 26.28
C ARG A 20 -5.65 3.08 25.28
N ASN A 21 -6.18 2.93 24.07
CA ASN A 21 -5.43 2.33 22.96
C ASN A 21 -4.48 3.36 22.34
N PRO A 22 -3.32 2.92 21.82
CA PRO A 22 -2.50 3.76 20.96
C PRO A 22 -3.31 4.27 19.77
N ARG A 23 -3.02 5.50 19.33
CA ARG A 23 -3.75 6.12 18.24
C ARG A 23 -3.64 5.30 16.95
N GLY A 24 -4.78 4.93 16.35
CA GLY A 24 -4.86 4.14 15.12
C GLY A 24 -4.85 2.63 15.34
N PHE A 25 -4.86 2.18 16.61
CA PHE A 25 -5.05 0.78 17.00
C PHE A 25 -6.43 0.62 17.64
N ALA A 26 -7.04 -0.53 17.44
CA ALA A 26 -8.37 -0.83 17.97
C ALA A 26 -8.46 -2.27 18.43
N ASP A 27 -9.14 -2.45 19.59
CA ASP A 27 -9.49 -3.79 20.04
C ASP A 27 -10.66 -4.33 19.22
N LYS A 28 -10.56 -5.57 18.77
CA LYS A 28 -11.61 -6.27 18.04
C LYS A 28 -12.37 -7.20 18.97
N ARG A 29 -13.70 -7.17 18.93
CA ARG A 29 -14.55 -8.01 19.75
C ARG A 29 -15.17 -9.16 18.96
N ALA A 30 -15.86 -10.06 19.65
CA ALA A 30 -16.35 -11.34 19.13
C ALA A 30 -17.05 -11.26 17.75
N ARG A 31 -17.84 -10.22 17.48
CA ARG A 31 -18.51 -10.02 16.17
C ARG A 31 -17.50 -9.77 15.06
N ASP A 32 -16.59 -8.84 15.28
CA ASP A 32 -15.62 -8.41 14.28
C ASP A 32 -14.59 -9.52 14.02
N LEU A 33 -14.15 -10.20 15.08
CA LEU A 33 -13.26 -11.36 14.96
C LEU A 33 -13.89 -12.52 14.18
N ARG A 34 -15.20 -12.76 14.36
CA ARG A 34 -15.89 -13.81 13.57
C ARG A 34 -15.98 -13.44 12.10
N ALA A 35 -16.30 -12.18 11.78
CA ALA A 35 -16.34 -11.70 10.41
C ALA A 35 -14.97 -11.78 9.74
N GLU A 36 -13.93 -11.30 10.42
CA GLU A 36 -12.55 -11.35 9.92
C GLU A 36 -12.10 -12.80 9.65
N ARG A 37 -12.30 -13.70 10.62
CA ARG A 37 -11.94 -15.13 10.46
C ARG A 37 -12.69 -15.80 9.32
N HIS A 38 -13.96 -15.44 9.13
CA HIS A 38 -14.75 -15.95 8.00
C HIS A 38 -14.16 -15.50 6.66
N ILE A 39 -13.87 -14.22 6.51
CA ILE A 39 -13.27 -13.68 5.28
C ILE A 39 -11.90 -14.29 5.01
N VAL A 40 -11.02 -14.32 6.01
CA VAL A 40 -9.67 -14.89 5.87
C VAL A 40 -9.75 -16.35 5.44
N ARG A 41 -10.62 -17.14 6.07
CA ARG A 41 -10.80 -18.56 5.72
C ARG A 41 -11.29 -18.74 4.29
N ALA A 42 -12.36 -18.03 3.91
CA ALA A 42 -12.95 -18.14 2.58
C ALA A 42 -11.96 -17.76 1.46
N VAL A 43 -11.19 -16.69 1.68
CA VAL A 43 -10.16 -16.22 0.72
C VAL A 43 -9.00 -17.23 0.65
N SER A 44 -8.53 -17.75 1.79
CA SER A 44 -7.45 -18.75 1.84
C SER A 44 -7.84 -20.05 1.11
N GLU A 45 -9.07 -20.54 1.29
CA GLU A 45 -9.57 -21.72 0.57
C GLU A 45 -9.55 -21.51 -0.96
N VAL A 46 -9.82 -20.29 -1.44
CA VAL A 46 -9.65 -19.96 -2.87
C VAL A 46 -8.19 -20.04 -3.28
N TYR A 47 -7.27 -19.45 -2.52
CA TYR A 47 -5.83 -19.48 -2.84
C TYR A 47 -5.30 -20.93 -2.91
N GLU A 48 -5.68 -21.77 -1.95
CA GLU A 48 -5.31 -23.20 -1.93
C GLU A 48 -5.90 -23.96 -3.13
N ALA A 49 -7.17 -23.69 -3.48
CA ALA A 49 -7.81 -24.32 -4.65
C ALA A 49 -7.13 -23.94 -5.97
N TRP A 50 -6.48 -22.77 -6.03
CA TRP A 50 -5.67 -22.32 -7.16
C TRP A 50 -4.22 -22.83 -7.10
N GLY A 51 -3.84 -23.61 -6.09
CA GLY A 51 -2.54 -24.24 -5.91
C GLY A 51 -1.47 -23.28 -5.38
N PHE A 52 -1.85 -22.30 -4.56
CA PHE A 52 -0.92 -21.48 -3.81
C PHE A 52 -0.62 -22.11 -2.46
N GLU A 53 0.63 -22.08 -2.04
CA GLU A 53 1.10 -22.62 -0.77
C GLU A 53 1.08 -21.55 0.32
N ALA A 54 0.70 -21.95 1.54
CA ALA A 54 0.75 -21.05 2.68
C ALA A 54 2.20 -20.73 3.08
N LEU A 55 2.53 -19.46 3.28
CA LEU A 55 3.79 -19.01 3.85
C LEU A 55 3.51 -17.95 4.93
N ASP A 56 3.93 -18.22 6.16
CA ASP A 56 3.94 -17.22 7.22
C ASP A 56 5.38 -16.77 7.52
N THR A 57 5.58 -15.46 7.65
CA THR A 57 6.86 -14.83 7.94
C THR A 57 6.77 -14.06 9.26
N GLY A 58 7.92 -13.75 9.86
CA GLY A 58 7.96 -12.98 11.09
C GLY A 58 7.29 -11.61 10.98
N ALA A 59 6.77 -11.11 12.11
CA ALA A 59 6.20 -9.76 12.17
C ALA A 59 7.28 -8.67 12.03
N PHE A 60 8.51 -8.98 12.47
CA PHE A 60 9.67 -8.11 12.34
C PHE A 60 10.58 -8.59 11.22
N GLU A 61 11.09 -7.64 10.46
CA GLU A 61 12.18 -7.81 9.51
C GLU A 61 13.28 -6.81 9.84
N TYR A 62 14.53 -7.10 9.46
CA TYR A 62 15.57 -6.07 9.50
C TYR A 62 15.18 -4.92 8.56
N ALA A 63 15.43 -3.68 9.02
CA ALA A 63 15.01 -2.50 8.29
C ALA A 63 15.67 -2.37 6.91
N ASP A 64 16.89 -2.87 6.74
CA ASP A 64 17.61 -2.94 5.46
C ASP A 64 16.95 -3.92 4.48
N ALA A 65 16.37 -5.02 4.97
CA ALA A 65 15.63 -5.98 4.15
C ALA A 65 14.31 -5.40 3.59
N LEU A 66 13.75 -4.36 4.24
CA LEU A 66 12.56 -3.64 3.76
C LEU A 66 12.88 -2.61 2.66
N GLY A 67 14.16 -2.38 2.36
CA GLY A 67 14.64 -1.53 1.27
C GLY A 67 14.33 -0.05 1.51
N LYS A 68 13.50 0.55 0.64
CA LYS A 68 13.18 2.00 0.64
C LYS A 68 12.52 2.55 1.92
N PHE A 69 12.28 1.73 2.91
CA PHE A 69 11.69 2.10 4.19
C PHE A 69 12.71 2.08 5.34
N LEU A 70 13.99 2.14 5.00
CA LEU A 70 15.02 2.38 6.00
C LEU A 70 14.68 3.64 6.80
N PRO A 71 14.82 3.60 8.13
CA PRO A 71 14.66 4.80 8.94
C PRO A 71 15.59 5.89 8.44
N ASP A 72 15.03 7.03 8.05
CA ASP A 72 15.81 8.24 7.79
C ASP A 72 16.32 8.74 9.16
N ALA A 73 17.57 9.20 9.20
CA ALA A 73 18.13 9.80 10.42
C ALA A 73 17.27 10.93 10.98
N ASP A 74 16.61 11.70 10.08
CA ASP A 74 15.71 12.80 10.46
C ASP A 74 14.27 12.33 10.74
N ARG A 75 13.85 11.15 10.25
CA ARG A 75 12.48 10.61 10.36
C ARG A 75 12.46 9.09 10.47
N PRO A 76 13.02 8.52 11.54
CA PRO A 76 13.25 7.08 11.65
C PRO A 76 11.98 6.22 11.59
N ASN A 77 10.80 6.81 11.80
CA ASN A 77 9.51 6.11 11.82
C ASN A 77 8.54 6.57 10.72
N GLU A 78 9.01 7.25 9.67
CA GLU A 78 8.11 7.67 8.60
C GLU A 78 7.64 6.46 7.78
N GLY A 79 6.34 6.13 7.91
CA GLY A 79 5.69 5.04 7.19
C GLY A 79 5.82 3.65 7.84
N VAL A 80 6.79 3.42 8.74
CA VAL A 80 7.02 2.14 9.43
C VAL A 80 7.13 2.33 10.94
N PHE A 81 6.94 1.25 11.70
CA PHE A 81 7.28 1.19 13.12
C PHE A 81 8.62 0.47 13.24
N ALA A 82 9.65 1.19 13.62
CA ALA A 82 11.01 0.67 13.74
C ALA A 82 11.54 0.82 15.17
N LEU A 83 12.41 -0.11 15.55
CA LEU A 83 13.12 -0.13 16.83
C LEU A 83 14.49 -0.74 16.63
N GLN A 84 15.42 -0.48 17.56
CA GLN A 84 16.67 -1.21 17.63
C GLN A 84 16.53 -2.40 18.59
N ASP A 85 17.15 -3.52 18.23
CA ASP A 85 17.33 -4.67 19.13
C ASP A 85 18.52 -4.48 20.07
N ASP A 86 18.79 -5.49 20.90
CA ASP A 86 19.90 -5.47 21.88
C ASP A 86 21.28 -5.44 21.20
N ASP A 87 21.36 -5.83 19.91
CA ASP A 87 22.58 -5.80 19.10
C ASP A 87 22.70 -4.51 18.27
N GLU A 88 21.93 -3.49 18.59
CA GLU A 88 21.85 -2.20 17.89
C GLU A 88 21.43 -2.32 16.41
N GLN A 89 20.81 -3.44 16.02
CA GLN A 89 20.28 -3.62 14.67
C GLN A 89 18.90 -3.00 14.55
N TRP A 90 18.66 -2.27 13.46
CA TRP A 90 17.35 -1.73 13.18
C TRP A 90 16.41 -2.81 12.64
N MET A 91 15.32 -3.04 13.38
CA MET A 91 14.19 -3.86 12.96
C MET A 91 12.96 -3.00 12.76
N ALA A 92 12.04 -3.45 11.89
CA ALA A 92 10.77 -2.80 11.67
C ALA A 92 9.64 -3.82 11.60
N LEU A 93 8.44 -3.43 12.05
CA LEU A 93 7.23 -4.19 11.81
C LEU A 93 6.92 -4.20 10.31
N ARG A 94 6.58 -5.36 9.78
CA ARG A 94 6.19 -5.53 8.37
C ARG A 94 4.99 -4.63 8.03
N TYR A 95 5.10 -3.86 6.98
CA TYR A 95 4.05 -2.95 6.50
C TYR A 95 3.19 -3.56 5.39
N ASP A 96 3.61 -4.68 4.84
CA ASP A 96 2.92 -5.58 3.93
C ASP A 96 3.42 -7.02 4.11
N LEU A 97 2.88 -7.94 3.34
CA LEU A 97 3.33 -9.35 3.34
C LEU A 97 4.25 -9.67 2.15
N THR A 98 4.45 -8.72 1.22
CA THR A 98 5.27 -8.90 0.01
C THR A 98 6.75 -8.65 0.26
N ALA A 99 7.13 -7.67 1.08
CA ALA A 99 8.53 -7.41 1.41
C ALA A 99 9.18 -8.59 2.16
N PRO A 100 8.54 -9.20 3.20
CA PRO A 100 9.02 -10.44 3.80
C PRO A 100 9.12 -11.61 2.82
N LEU A 101 8.18 -11.72 1.86
CA LEU A 101 8.28 -12.71 0.80
C LEU A 101 9.52 -12.50 -0.06
N ALA A 102 9.83 -11.25 -0.43
CA ALA A 102 11.01 -10.94 -1.24
C ALA A 102 12.30 -11.39 -0.55
N ARG A 103 12.43 -11.11 0.76
CA ARG A 103 13.55 -11.58 1.57
C ARG A 103 13.59 -13.12 1.64
N PHE A 104 12.45 -13.77 1.91
CA PHE A 104 12.35 -15.22 1.97
C PHE A 104 12.72 -15.87 0.64
N ALA A 105 12.20 -15.35 -0.48
CA ALA A 105 12.51 -15.85 -1.81
C ALA A 105 14.00 -15.69 -2.15
N ALA A 106 14.60 -14.54 -1.82
CA ALA A 106 16.03 -14.32 -2.02
C ALA A 106 16.90 -15.32 -1.21
N GLN A 107 16.52 -15.56 0.05
CA GLN A 107 17.23 -16.48 0.92
C GLN A 107 17.16 -17.94 0.47
N ASN A 108 16.04 -18.34 -0.15
CA ASN A 108 15.74 -19.73 -0.48
C ASN A 108 15.68 -19.99 -2.00
N TRP A 109 16.12 -19.03 -2.83
CA TRP A 109 15.92 -19.04 -4.28
C TRP A 109 16.33 -20.34 -4.98
N GLU A 110 17.44 -20.92 -4.57
CA GLU A 110 17.98 -22.14 -5.20
C GLU A 110 17.14 -23.40 -4.93
N THR A 111 16.37 -23.41 -3.84
CA THR A 111 15.58 -24.57 -3.41
C THR A 111 14.08 -24.44 -3.70
N LEU A 112 13.60 -23.23 -3.96
CA LEU A 112 12.20 -22.99 -4.27
C LEU A 112 11.80 -23.53 -5.65
N ALA A 113 10.62 -24.14 -5.73
CA ALA A 113 9.98 -24.44 -7.01
C ALA A 113 9.72 -23.13 -7.79
N LYS A 114 9.87 -23.17 -9.12
CA LYS A 114 9.69 -21.99 -9.99
C LYS A 114 8.62 -22.26 -11.03
N PRO A 115 7.58 -21.44 -11.14
CA PRO A 115 7.29 -20.28 -10.30
C PRO A 115 6.92 -20.66 -8.88
N PHE A 116 7.37 -19.90 -7.89
CA PHE A 116 6.93 -20.04 -6.51
C PHE A 116 5.61 -19.27 -6.33
N ARG A 117 4.58 -20.00 -5.93
CA ARG A 117 3.22 -19.49 -5.76
C ARG A 117 2.84 -19.60 -4.30
N ARG A 118 2.73 -18.48 -3.62
CA ARG A 118 2.45 -18.48 -2.20
C ARG A 118 1.26 -17.58 -1.88
N TYR A 119 0.57 -17.89 -0.78
CA TYR A 119 -0.33 -16.95 -0.14
C TYR A 119 0.05 -16.76 1.33
N ALA A 120 -0.34 -15.63 1.87
CA ALA A 120 -0.23 -15.31 3.28
C ALA A 120 -1.43 -14.48 3.73
N TYR A 121 -1.74 -14.56 5.01
CA TYR A 121 -2.60 -13.59 5.68
C TYR A 121 -2.00 -13.24 7.04
N GLY A 122 -2.28 -12.04 7.50
CA GLY A 122 -1.80 -11.63 8.81
C GLY A 122 -1.82 -10.12 9.01
N PRO A 123 -1.54 -9.68 10.23
CA PRO A 123 -1.46 -8.27 10.55
C PRO A 123 -0.25 -7.62 9.90
N VAL A 124 -0.48 -6.40 9.45
CA VAL A 124 0.56 -5.49 8.95
C VAL A 124 0.38 -4.12 9.63
N TRP A 125 1.48 -3.37 9.71
CA TRP A 125 1.51 -2.12 10.47
C TRP A 125 2.04 -0.98 9.61
N ARG A 126 1.27 0.13 9.56
CA ARG A 126 1.66 1.33 8.82
C ARG A 126 1.62 2.54 9.72
N ASN A 127 2.75 3.20 9.92
CA ASN A 127 2.85 4.40 10.74
C ASN A 127 2.37 5.64 9.96
N GLU A 128 1.15 5.59 9.47
CA GLU A 128 0.50 6.66 8.74
C GLU A 128 -0.51 7.39 9.63
N LYS A 129 -0.98 8.57 9.17
CA LYS A 129 -2.02 9.32 9.88
C LYS A 129 -3.33 8.52 9.85
N PRO A 130 -3.87 8.07 10.99
CA PRO A 130 -5.10 7.31 11.03
C PRO A 130 -6.32 8.20 10.74
N GLY A 131 -7.39 7.58 10.22
CA GLY A 131 -8.65 8.23 9.90
C GLY A 131 -9.81 7.21 9.89
N PRO A 132 -11.03 7.62 9.54
CA PRO A 132 -12.16 6.71 9.41
C PRO A 132 -11.84 5.56 8.45
N GLY A 133 -11.96 4.31 8.93
CA GLY A 133 -11.62 3.11 8.16
C GLY A 133 -10.13 2.91 7.87
N ARG A 134 -9.23 3.78 8.37
CA ARG A 134 -7.79 3.69 8.17
C ARG A 134 -7.08 3.51 9.50
N PHE A 135 -6.76 2.29 9.80
CA PHE A 135 -6.04 1.88 11.00
C PHE A 135 -4.54 1.78 10.74
N ARG A 136 -3.75 1.81 11.81
CA ARG A 136 -2.30 1.54 11.76
C ARG A 136 -1.96 0.06 11.81
N GLU A 137 -2.92 -0.76 12.22
CA GLU A 137 -2.85 -2.22 12.18
C GLU A 137 -4.08 -2.74 11.44
N PHE A 138 -3.89 -3.62 10.49
CA PHE A 138 -4.97 -4.28 9.76
C PHE A 138 -4.49 -5.62 9.17
N ILE A 139 -5.43 -6.49 8.82
CA ILE A 139 -5.12 -7.78 8.20
C ILE A 139 -5.03 -7.61 6.69
N GLN A 140 -3.97 -8.15 6.08
CA GLN A 140 -3.87 -8.38 4.64
C GLN A 140 -4.10 -9.86 4.33
N CYS A 141 -4.62 -10.12 3.14
CA CYS A 141 -4.65 -11.44 2.50
C CYS A 141 -3.97 -11.26 1.15
N ASP A 142 -2.77 -11.80 1.01
CA ASP A 142 -1.92 -11.63 -0.16
C ASP A 142 -1.68 -12.95 -0.86
N ALA A 143 -1.61 -12.94 -2.19
CA ALA A 143 -1.17 -14.06 -2.99
C ALA A 143 -0.21 -13.57 -4.08
N ASP A 144 0.93 -14.22 -4.21
CA ASP A 144 2.00 -13.81 -5.11
C ASP A 144 2.54 -15.01 -5.91
N THR A 145 2.94 -14.71 -7.14
CA THR A 145 3.69 -15.60 -7.99
C THR A 145 5.08 -15.01 -8.25
N VAL A 146 6.12 -15.69 -7.79
CA VAL A 146 7.51 -15.25 -7.92
C VAL A 146 8.22 -16.12 -8.96
N GLY A 147 8.95 -15.49 -9.89
CA GLY A 147 9.74 -16.19 -10.91
C GLY A 147 8.97 -16.54 -12.18
N SER A 148 7.87 -15.87 -12.48
CA SER A 148 7.16 -15.93 -13.77
C SER A 148 7.19 -14.56 -14.45
N ALA A 149 7.59 -14.54 -15.73
CA ALA A 149 7.50 -13.36 -16.60
C ALA A 149 6.28 -13.42 -17.56
N ARG A 150 5.42 -14.43 -17.40
CA ARG A 150 4.30 -14.68 -18.32
C ARG A 150 3.08 -13.84 -17.94
N PRO A 151 2.41 -13.18 -18.92
CA PRO A 151 1.18 -12.41 -18.66
C PRO A 151 0.04 -13.25 -18.09
N GLU A 152 0.07 -14.57 -18.29
CA GLU A 152 -0.91 -15.50 -17.74
C GLU A 152 -0.87 -15.53 -16.22
N ALA A 153 0.30 -15.29 -15.60
CA ALA A 153 0.41 -15.17 -14.14
C ALA A 153 -0.35 -13.93 -13.62
N ASP A 154 -0.27 -12.80 -14.33
CA ASP A 154 -1.04 -11.60 -13.99
C ASP A 154 -2.56 -11.86 -14.14
N ALA A 155 -2.97 -12.53 -15.24
CA ALA A 155 -4.37 -12.86 -15.48
C ALA A 155 -4.92 -13.81 -14.41
N GLU A 156 -4.13 -14.78 -13.96
CA GLU A 156 -4.48 -15.70 -12.89
C GLU A 156 -4.74 -14.97 -11.56
N ILE A 157 -3.83 -14.08 -11.15
CA ILE A 157 -3.97 -13.28 -9.93
C ILE A 157 -5.26 -12.43 -9.99
N ILE A 158 -5.56 -11.82 -11.14
CA ILE A 158 -6.78 -11.02 -11.32
C ILE A 158 -8.03 -11.91 -11.18
N ALA A 159 -8.06 -13.07 -11.83
CA ALA A 159 -9.19 -14.00 -11.76
C ALA A 159 -9.37 -14.54 -10.33
N MET A 160 -8.27 -14.89 -9.66
CA MET A 160 -8.28 -15.35 -8.28
C MET A 160 -8.73 -14.26 -7.30
N ALA A 161 -8.35 -13.00 -7.52
CA ALA A 161 -8.85 -11.88 -6.73
C ALA A 161 -10.38 -11.73 -6.86
N ALA A 162 -10.94 -11.89 -8.06
CA ALA A 162 -12.39 -11.90 -8.25
C ALA A 162 -13.06 -13.06 -7.48
N ALA A 163 -12.52 -14.27 -7.60
CA ALA A 163 -13.03 -15.44 -6.89
C ALA A 163 -12.94 -15.27 -5.35
N GLY A 164 -11.85 -14.68 -4.85
CA GLY A 164 -11.67 -14.38 -3.43
C GLY A 164 -12.70 -13.39 -2.90
N LEU A 165 -13.02 -12.33 -3.67
CA LEU A 165 -14.06 -11.37 -3.30
C LEU A 165 -15.45 -12.01 -3.28
N GLU A 166 -15.78 -12.85 -4.27
CA GLU A 166 -17.04 -13.62 -4.28
C GLU A 166 -17.12 -14.59 -3.08
N ALA A 167 -16.03 -15.29 -2.78
CA ALA A 167 -15.96 -16.19 -1.62
C ALA A 167 -16.08 -15.45 -0.28
N ALA A 168 -15.57 -14.21 -0.20
CA ALA A 168 -15.73 -13.35 0.97
C ALA A 168 -17.16 -12.80 1.14
N GLY A 169 -18.05 -13.02 0.18
CA GLY A 169 -19.47 -12.70 0.27
C GLY A 169 -19.96 -11.58 -0.65
N LEU A 170 -19.13 -11.04 -1.55
CA LEU A 170 -19.61 -10.10 -2.55
C LEU A 170 -20.36 -10.84 -3.66
N VAL A 171 -21.48 -10.28 -4.09
CA VAL A 171 -22.22 -10.82 -5.23
C VAL A 171 -21.51 -10.41 -6.53
N ARG A 172 -21.52 -11.30 -7.52
CA ARG A 172 -20.94 -11.02 -8.82
C ARG A 172 -21.51 -9.74 -9.42
N GLY A 173 -20.64 -8.80 -9.79
CA GLY A 173 -20.99 -7.48 -10.31
C GLY A 173 -20.94 -6.35 -9.27
N GLU A 174 -20.81 -6.66 -7.97
CA GLU A 174 -20.60 -5.63 -6.93
C GLU A 174 -19.16 -5.13 -6.85
N ALA A 175 -18.20 -5.88 -7.40
CA ALA A 175 -16.79 -5.48 -7.45
C ALA A 175 -16.33 -5.22 -8.88
N VAL A 176 -15.44 -4.24 -9.05
CA VAL A 176 -14.77 -3.92 -10.31
C VAL A 176 -13.26 -4.01 -10.11
N LEU A 177 -12.61 -4.88 -10.88
CA LEU A 177 -11.16 -5.00 -10.90
C LEU A 177 -10.59 -4.02 -11.93
N LYS A 178 -9.91 -2.98 -11.46
CA LYS A 178 -9.25 -1.99 -12.32
C LYS A 178 -7.83 -2.48 -12.63
N ILE A 179 -7.53 -2.69 -13.90
CA ILE A 179 -6.22 -3.16 -14.38
C ILE A 179 -5.52 -2.03 -15.09
N ASN A 180 -4.23 -1.85 -14.81
CA ASN A 180 -3.39 -0.87 -15.48
C ASN A 180 -2.02 -1.47 -15.82
N ASN A 181 -1.39 -0.91 -16.87
CA ASN A 181 -0.01 -1.23 -17.22
C ASN A 181 0.84 0.05 -17.19
N ARG A 182 1.81 0.09 -16.28
CA ARG A 182 2.74 1.23 -16.14
C ARG A 182 3.52 1.55 -17.42
N LYS A 183 3.75 0.56 -18.30
CA LYS A 183 4.44 0.77 -19.57
C LYS A 183 3.68 1.75 -20.47
N LEU A 184 2.34 1.76 -20.43
CA LEU A 184 1.51 2.68 -21.20
C LEU A 184 1.76 4.14 -20.75
N LEU A 185 1.69 4.41 -19.46
CA LEU A 185 1.95 5.74 -18.93
C LEU A 185 3.43 6.17 -19.13
N ASN A 186 4.37 5.25 -18.95
CA ASN A 186 5.78 5.53 -19.21
C ASN A 186 6.04 5.85 -20.70
N GLY A 187 5.39 5.14 -21.63
CA GLY A 187 5.45 5.41 -23.06
C GLY A 187 4.90 6.82 -23.39
N LEU A 188 3.75 7.17 -22.82
CA LEU A 188 3.19 8.51 -22.94
C LEU A 188 4.15 9.59 -22.43
N LEU A 189 4.71 9.41 -21.22
CA LEU A 189 5.64 10.36 -20.64
C LEU A 189 6.89 10.57 -21.51
N THR A 190 7.41 9.50 -22.09
CA THR A 190 8.52 9.56 -23.05
C THR A 190 8.10 10.31 -24.32
N ALA A 191 6.91 10.06 -24.86
CA ALA A 191 6.38 10.74 -26.05
C ALA A 191 6.22 12.27 -25.84
N VAL A 192 5.91 12.70 -24.61
CA VAL A 192 5.81 14.12 -24.27
C VAL A 192 7.13 14.71 -23.72
N GLY A 193 8.25 14.00 -23.86
CA GLY A 193 9.59 14.48 -23.52
C GLY A 193 9.96 14.41 -22.04
N VAL A 194 9.26 13.64 -21.24
CA VAL A 194 9.57 13.42 -19.82
C VAL A 194 10.46 12.18 -19.68
N GLU A 195 11.76 12.40 -19.48
CA GLU A 195 12.75 11.32 -19.31
C GLU A 195 13.22 11.18 -17.86
N ASP A 196 13.23 12.27 -17.11
CA ASP A 196 13.70 12.30 -15.72
C ASP A 196 12.86 11.40 -14.79
N ALA A 197 13.54 10.54 -14.03
CA ALA A 197 12.88 9.57 -13.13
C ALA A 197 12.11 10.25 -11.99
N ALA A 198 12.63 11.33 -11.44
CA ALA A 198 11.97 12.07 -10.36
C ALA A 198 10.71 12.76 -10.88
N GLN A 199 10.76 13.32 -12.10
CA GLN A 199 9.61 13.90 -12.76
C GLN A 199 8.54 12.85 -13.07
N LYS A 200 8.92 11.68 -13.61
CA LYS A 200 7.99 10.55 -13.82
C LYS A 200 7.31 10.13 -12.52
N LEU A 201 8.05 10.03 -11.43
CA LEU A 201 7.49 9.74 -10.12
C LEU A 201 6.52 10.82 -9.62
N GLY A 202 6.85 12.10 -9.89
CA GLY A 202 5.98 13.23 -9.61
C GLY A 202 4.64 13.14 -10.31
N VAL A 203 4.64 12.77 -11.61
CA VAL A 203 3.42 12.54 -12.40
C VAL A 203 2.60 11.39 -11.82
N LEU A 204 3.22 10.25 -11.50
CA LEU A 204 2.53 9.11 -10.89
C LEU A 204 1.84 9.51 -9.58
N ARG A 205 2.54 10.25 -8.71
CA ARG A 205 2.00 10.75 -7.44
C ARG A 205 0.85 11.76 -7.64
N ALA A 206 0.87 12.52 -8.72
CA ALA A 206 -0.21 13.45 -9.05
C ALA A 206 -1.45 12.69 -9.52
N VAL A 207 -1.28 11.73 -10.43
CA VAL A 207 -2.37 10.89 -10.98
C VAL A 207 -3.03 10.04 -9.89
N ASP A 208 -2.27 9.51 -8.94
CA ASP A 208 -2.79 8.74 -7.79
C ASP A 208 -3.77 9.53 -6.90
N LYS A 209 -3.76 10.84 -7.00
CA LYS A 209 -4.69 11.71 -6.26
C LYS A 209 -5.96 12.06 -7.03
N LEU A 210 -6.19 11.47 -8.21
CA LEU A 210 -7.30 11.83 -9.09
C LEU A 210 -8.66 11.64 -8.40
N ASP A 211 -8.87 10.51 -7.76
CA ASP A 211 -10.14 10.20 -7.08
C ASP A 211 -10.45 11.19 -5.94
N ARG A 212 -9.42 11.80 -5.35
CA ARG A 212 -9.56 12.75 -4.23
C ARG A 212 -9.64 14.20 -4.66
N LEU A 213 -8.86 14.60 -5.67
CA LEU A 213 -8.67 16.00 -6.06
C LEU A 213 -9.40 16.38 -7.35
N GLY A 214 -9.91 15.39 -8.07
CA GLY A 214 -10.50 15.57 -9.40
C GLY A 214 -9.46 15.98 -10.47
N PRO A 215 -9.91 16.11 -11.74
CA PRO A 215 -9.01 16.47 -12.85
C PRO A 215 -8.32 17.83 -12.67
N ASP A 216 -9.03 18.83 -12.14
CA ASP A 216 -8.47 20.18 -11.96
C ASP A 216 -7.38 20.23 -10.89
N GLY A 217 -7.57 19.51 -9.77
CA GLY A 217 -6.56 19.41 -8.73
C GLY A 217 -5.32 18.64 -9.20
N VAL A 218 -5.50 17.60 -10.03
CA VAL A 218 -4.41 16.85 -10.65
C VAL A 218 -3.70 17.70 -11.70
N ARG A 219 -4.40 18.47 -12.51
CA ARG A 219 -3.83 19.43 -13.47
C ARG A 219 -2.78 20.34 -12.82
N LEU A 220 -3.11 20.92 -11.67
CA LEU A 220 -2.18 21.78 -10.93
C LEU A 220 -0.95 20.99 -10.45
N LEU A 221 -1.13 19.77 -9.96
CA LEU A 221 -0.02 18.92 -9.49
C LEU A 221 0.84 18.37 -10.63
N LEU A 222 0.31 18.21 -11.82
CA LEU A 222 1.07 17.86 -13.02
C LEU A 222 1.93 19.05 -13.48
N GLY A 223 1.44 20.29 -13.34
CA GLY A 223 2.14 21.52 -13.68
C GLY A 223 3.03 22.03 -12.55
N GLU A 224 2.81 23.28 -12.14
CA GLU A 224 3.66 23.99 -11.16
C GLU A 224 3.42 23.52 -9.71
N GLY A 225 2.23 23.05 -9.39
CA GLY A 225 1.82 22.66 -8.05
C GLY A 225 0.56 23.38 -7.56
N ARG A 226 0.16 23.12 -6.31
CA ARG A 226 -1.03 23.74 -5.71
C ARG A 226 -0.84 24.06 -4.23
N LYS A 227 -1.60 25.05 -3.76
CA LYS A 227 -1.81 25.26 -2.32
C LYS A 227 -3.01 24.42 -1.87
N ASP A 228 -2.94 23.80 -0.72
CA ASP A 228 -4.07 23.13 -0.08
C ASP A 228 -4.92 24.12 0.75
N GLU A 229 -5.97 23.63 1.38
CA GLU A 229 -6.88 24.43 2.22
C GLU A 229 -6.18 25.04 3.43
N SER A 230 -5.07 24.47 3.88
CA SER A 230 -4.24 25.01 4.97
C SER A 230 -3.25 26.07 4.50
N GLY A 231 -3.17 26.32 3.19
CA GLY A 231 -2.20 27.24 2.57
C GLY A 231 -0.83 26.62 2.30
N ALA A 232 -0.61 25.34 2.64
CA ALA A 232 0.64 24.64 2.37
C ALA A 232 0.79 24.37 0.86
N PHE A 233 1.95 24.73 0.30
CA PHE A 233 2.23 24.53 -1.13
C PHE A 233 2.82 23.16 -1.40
N THR A 234 2.19 22.40 -2.28
CA THR A 234 2.74 21.15 -2.84
C THR A 234 3.29 21.42 -4.22
N LYS A 235 4.60 21.24 -4.41
CA LYS A 235 5.27 21.36 -5.71
C LYS A 235 4.72 20.34 -6.69
N GLY A 236 4.48 20.76 -7.93
CA GLY A 236 4.02 19.89 -9.01
C GLY A 236 5.16 19.14 -9.71
N ALA A 237 4.78 18.32 -10.67
CA ALA A 237 5.70 17.53 -11.49
C ALA A 237 6.41 18.36 -12.58
N GLY A 238 6.01 19.61 -12.80
CA GLY A 238 6.66 20.54 -13.73
C GLY A 238 6.46 20.18 -15.21
N LEU A 239 5.34 19.55 -15.56
CA LEU A 239 4.99 19.35 -16.97
C LEU A 239 4.59 20.66 -17.63
N ASN A 240 4.93 20.79 -18.91
CA ASN A 240 4.37 21.85 -19.75
C ASN A 240 2.88 21.59 -20.07
N ALA A 241 2.18 22.57 -20.65
CA ALA A 241 0.76 22.47 -20.95
C ALA A 241 0.41 21.25 -21.81
N ARG A 242 1.22 20.92 -22.84
CA ARG A 242 1.03 19.75 -23.70
C ARG A 242 1.11 18.44 -22.90
N GLY A 243 2.12 18.31 -22.04
CA GLY A 243 2.30 17.13 -21.19
C GLY A 243 1.14 16.96 -20.18
N VAL A 244 0.67 18.06 -19.59
CA VAL A 244 -0.48 18.05 -18.68
C VAL A 244 -1.74 17.53 -19.39
N GLU A 245 -2.07 18.08 -20.58
CA GLU A 245 -3.22 17.67 -21.36
C GLU A 245 -3.12 16.19 -21.79
N ALA A 246 -1.95 15.76 -22.27
CA ALA A 246 -1.74 14.38 -22.69
C ALA A 246 -1.95 13.39 -21.52
N VAL A 247 -1.42 13.68 -20.32
CA VAL A 247 -1.62 12.83 -19.14
C VAL A 247 -3.09 12.80 -18.72
N LEU A 248 -3.77 13.94 -18.68
CA LEU A 248 -5.20 14.00 -18.32
C LEU A 248 -6.09 13.29 -19.34
N ALA A 249 -5.81 13.44 -20.62
CA ALA A 249 -6.54 12.73 -21.68
C ALA A 249 -6.32 11.21 -21.60
N PHE A 250 -5.07 10.77 -21.34
CA PHE A 250 -4.76 9.36 -21.15
C PHE A 250 -5.49 8.76 -19.94
N VAL A 251 -5.46 9.45 -18.80
CA VAL A 251 -6.14 8.97 -17.57
C VAL A 251 -7.66 8.99 -17.76
N GLY A 252 -8.19 9.99 -18.46
CA GLY A 252 -9.61 10.12 -18.80
C GLY A 252 -10.10 9.12 -19.86
N ALA A 253 -9.21 8.53 -20.66
CA ALA A 253 -9.58 7.64 -21.75
C ALA A 253 -10.36 6.40 -21.27
N GLY A 254 -10.11 5.92 -20.05
CA GLY A 254 -10.84 4.82 -19.41
C GLY A 254 -12.16 5.23 -18.75
N ALA A 255 -12.33 6.51 -18.41
CA ALA A 255 -13.47 6.99 -17.64
C ALA A 255 -14.76 7.14 -18.50
N GLY A 256 -14.60 7.30 -19.80
CA GLY A 256 -15.72 7.52 -20.74
C GLY A 256 -16.56 6.26 -21.05
N GLY A 257 -16.29 5.12 -20.41
CA GLY A 257 -16.94 3.85 -20.74
C GLY A 257 -16.57 3.35 -22.15
N GLY A 258 -17.22 2.31 -22.59
CA GLY A 258 -16.99 1.70 -23.90
C GLY A 258 -16.28 0.36 -23.81
N ASP A 259 -16.17 -0.30 -24.97
CA ASP A 259 -15.45 -1.56 -25.08
C ASP A 259 -13.93 -1.34 -25.10
N ARG A 260 -13.19 -2.44 -25.00
CA ARG A 260 -11.71 -2.46 -25.00
C ARG A 260 -11.14 -1.74 -26.24
N ALA A 261 -11.74 -1.94 -27.40
CA ALA A 261 -11.25 -1.36 -28.66
C ALA A 261 -11.35 0.16 -28.65
N GLY A 262 -12.47 0.70 -28.18
CA GLY A 262 -12.70 2.14 -28.05
C GLY A 262 -11.75 2.80 -27.05
N VAL A 263 -11.47 2.15 -25.92
CA VAL A 263 -10.48 2.67 -24.95
C VAL A 263 -9.07 2.70 -25.55
N LEU A 264 -8.66 1.63 -26.23
CA LEU A 264 -7.34 1.56 -26.87
C LEU A 264 -7.20 2.58 -28.01
N ALA A 265 -8.25 2.81 -28.80
CA ALA A 265 -8.25 3.84 -29.83
C ALA A 265 -8.04 5.24 -29.22
N ARG A 266 -8.77 5.60 -28.16
CA ARG A 266 -8.58 6.90 -27.46
C ARG A 266 -7.16 7.05 -26.90
N ILE A 267 -6.58 5.97 -26.38
CA ILE A 267 -5.18 6.00 -25.90
C ILE A 267 -4.21 6.21 -27.07
N ALA A 268 -4.43 5.53 -28.19
CA ALA A 268 -3.60 5.67 -29.39
C ALA A 268 -3.63 7.10 -29.94
N ASP A 269 -4.81 7.74 -29.99
CA ASP A 269 -4.96 9.13 -30.41
C ASP A 269 -4.19 10.10 -29.51
N VAL A 270 -4.18 9.89 -28.19
CA VAL A 270 -3.44 10.71 -27.23
C VAL A 270 -1.93 10.56 -27.40
N ILE A 271 -1.43 9.35 -27.72
CA ILE A 271 0.01 9.07 -27.87
C ILE A 271 0.51 9.45 -29.27
N GLY A 272 -0.32 9.33 -30.30
CA GLY A 272 0.01 9.54 -31.70
C GLY A 272 -0.07 11.00 -32.18
N GLY A 273 -0.71 11.89 -31.43
CA GLY A 273 -0.79 13.33 -31.70
C GLY A 273 0.31 14.12 -30.97
#